data_36c6a1635304aee939da2e53244046cb
#
_entry.id   36c6a1635304aee939da2e53244046cb
#
_cell.length_a   1.000
_cell.length_b   1.000
_cell.length_c   1.000
_cell.angle_alpha   90.00
_cell.angle_beta   90.00
_cell.angle_gamma   90.00
#
_symmetry.space_group_name_H-M   'P 1'
#
loop_
_entity.id
_entity.type
_entity.pdbx_description
1 polymer ?
#
loop_
_entity_poly.entity_id
_entity_poly.type
_entity_poly.pdbx_seq_one_letter_code
_entity_poly.pdbx_strand_id
1 'polypeptide(L)'
;MGINMRAETEMLDLILQTAKTLQVEAVAMSGSRTNPKAPKDEFQDYDVVYVVDDLDNMTSDLSWLGQFGKYIIEQEVALDHRRLYLMLFEDGNRIDLTLCPEEHIQEWVDSEAGFIVLEDPEHLFESCSQNLERYWTSPATETDFEKSCNEFWWVSAYVVKGICRKQVIYTTDHLYGICQQELLKLLAWQVAADKETVDVGKNYKYLFQYLPAEKEKEFSNLLDFSSIDKITQSLFATMELFHQEAQFLAHKMGFDYDMEVAEKMIEYAKERLLNH
;
A
#
# COMPACT_ATOMS: atom_id res chain seq x y z
N MET A 1 32.09 8.92 5.05
CA MET A 1 32.03 8.03 6.21
C MET A 1 30.77 7.20 6.00
N GLY A 2 30.88 5.86 5.94
CA GLY A 2 29.69 5.04 5.85
C GLY A 2 28.86 5.19 7.12
N ILE A 3 27.56 5.30 6.99
CA ILE A 3 26.63 5.26 8.12
C ILE A 3 26.76 3.85 8.71
N ASN A 4 27.12 3.75 9.99
CA ASN A 4 27.19 2.46 10.69
C ASN A 4 25.81 2.19 11.29
N MET A 5 24.95 1.50 10.52
CA MET A 5 23.61 1.12 10.94
C MET A 5 23.71 0.12 12.09
N ARG A 6 22.94 0.32 13.15
CA ARG A 6 22.80 -0.66 14.25
C ARG A 6 22.25 -1.98 13.71
N ALA A 7 22.76 -3.09 14.22
CA ALA A 7 22.28 -4.41 13.82
C ALA A 7 20.84 -4.68 14.31
N GLU A 8 20.14 -5.61 13.68
CA GLU A 8 18.77 -5.99 14.04
C GLU A 8 18.67 -6.41 15.52
N THR A 9 19.64 -7.17 16.02
CA THR A 9 19.68 -7.58 17.43
C THR A 9 19.81 -6.39 18.37
N GLU A 10 20.64 -5.39 18.03
CA GLU A 10 20.79 -4.18 18.83
C GLU A 10 19.51 -3.35 18.87
N MET A 11 18.79 -3.29 17.73
CA MET A 11 17.52 -2.57 17.65
C MET A 11 16.42 -3.27 18.45
N LEU A 12 16.30 -4.59 18.34
CA LEU A 12 15.32 -5.38 19.10
C LEU A 12 15.59 -5.30 20.60
N ASP A 13 16.86 -5.44 21.02
CA ASP A 13 17.26 -5.26 22.42
C ASP A 13 16.89 -3.87 22.95
N LEU A 14 17.12 -2.83 22.16
CA LEU A 14 16.80 -1.46 22.52
C LEU A 14 15.28 -1.26 22.67
N ILE A 15 14.48 -1.82 21.73
CA ILE A 15 13.02 -1.78 21.77
C ILE A 15 12.53 -2.42 23.06
N LEU A 16 12.98 -3.63 23.38
CA LEU A 16 12.57 -4.36 24.59
C LEU A 16 13.05 -3.72 25.88
N GLN A 17 14.28 -3.18 25.92
CA GLN A 17 14.79 -2.45 27.10
C GLN A 17 14.00 -1.17 27.35
N THR A 18 13.67 -0.42 26.31
CA THR A 18 12.85 0.79 26.43
C THR A 18 11.45 0.44 26.94
N ALA A 19 10.82 -0.59 26.39
CA ALA A 19 9.53 -1.09 26.84
C ALA A 19 9.54 -1.45 28.33
N LYS A 20 10.56 -2.18 28.78
CA LYS A 20 10.74 -2.54 30.19
C LYS A 20 10.94 -1.32 31.10
N THR A 21 11.71 -0.33 30.66
CA THR A 21 11.95 0.92 31.41
C THR A 21 10.64 1.70 31.60
N LEU A 22 9.81 1.71 30.59
CA LEU A 22 8.51 2.39 30.57
C LEU A 22 7.38 1.56 31.21
N GLN A 23 7.67 0.32 31.58
CA GLN A 23 6.70 -0.61 32.16
C GLN A 23 5.47 -0.83 31.26
N VAL A 24 5.72 -0.97 29.92
CA VAL A 24 4.64 -1.33 28.99
C VAL A 24 4.20 -2.76 29.24
N GLU A 25 2.93 -3.05 29.01
CA GLU A 25 2.32 -4.33 29.35
C GLU A 25 2.66 -5.44 28.37
N ALA A 26 2.74 -5.10 27.07
CA ALA A 26 3.16 -6.03 26.04
C ALA A 26 3.82 -5.31 24.86
N VAL A 27 4.59 -6.08 24.08
CA VAL A 27 5.30 -5.62 22.88
C VAL A 27 5.05 -6.61 21.75
N ALA A 28 4.61 -6.10 20.61
CA ALA A 28 4.54 -6.89 19.38
C ALA A 28 5.15 -6.12 18.20
N MET A 29 5.46 -6.83 17.14
CA MET A 29 6.01 -6.26 15.91
C MET A 29 5.25 -6.79 14.71
N SER A 30 4.94 -5.93 13.75
CA SER A 30 4.25 -6.24 12.50
C SER A 30 5.13 -5.93 11.28
N GLY A 31 4.53 -5.77 10.13
CA GLY A 31 5.17 -5.26 8.93
C GLY A 31 6.10 -6.22 8.21
N SER A 32 7.03 -5.64 7.44
CA SER A 32 7.88 -6.42 6.52
C SER A 32 8.85 -7.36 7.22
N ARG A 33 9.28 -7.05 8.45
CA ARG A 33 10.20 -7.90 9.23
C ARG A 33 9.55 -9.20 9.70
N THR A 34 8.23 -9.21 9.85
CA THR A 34 7.46 -10.40 10.26
C THR A 34 6.96 -11.23 9.09
N ASN A 35 7.01 -10.68 7.87
CA ASN A 35 6.58 -11.37 6.66
C ASN A 35 7.74 -12.17 6.05
N PRO A 36 7.71 -13.51 6.06
CA PRO A 36 8.79 -14.34 5.52
C PRO A 36 8.95 -14.20 3.98
N LYS A 37 7.96 -13.64 3.29
CA LYS A 37 8.00 -13.39 1.84
C LYS A 37 8.56 -12.02 1.49
N ALA A 38 8.67 -11.11 2.46
CA ALA A 38 9.23 -9.78 2.20
C ALA A 38 10.75 -9.88 1.95
N PRO A 39 11.29 -9.10 1.01
CA PRO A 39 12.74 -8.96 0.85
C PRO A 39 13.37 -8.49 2.16
N LYS A 40 14.48 -9.14 2.54
CA LYS A 40 15.28 -8.70 3.70
C LYS A 40 16.36 -7.76 3.21
N ASP A 41 16.24 -6.50 3.57
CA ASP A 41 17.20 -5.45 3.20
C ASP A 41 17.34 -4.39 4.30
N GLU A 42 18.21 -3.42 4.09
CA GLU A 42 18.47 -2.31 5.00
C GLU A 42 17.34 -1.27 5.08
N PHE A 43 16.30 -1.38 4.25
CA PHE A 43 15.17 -0.45 4.21
C PHE A 43 13.95 -0.94 5.00
N GLN A 44 14.05 -2.13 5.62
CA GLN A 44 12.98 -2.62 6.50
C GLN A 44 12.94 -1.82 7.79
N ASP A 45 11.80 -1.19 8.07
CA ASP A 45 11.48 -0.52 9.33
C ASP A 45 11.11 -1.53 10.44
N TYR A 46 11.01 -1.04 11.65
CA TYR A 46 10.50 -1.77 12.83
C TYR A 46 9.11 -1.22 13.14
N ASP A 47 8.08 -1.91 12.70
CA ASP A 47 6.68 -1.60 12.98
C ASP A 47 6.30 -2.21 14.34
N VAL A 48 6.42 -1.42 15.41
CA VAL A 48 6.30 -1.90 16.80
C VAL A 48 5.04 -1.35 17.44
N VAL A 49 4.38 -2.16 18.26
CA VAL A 49 3.35 -1.71 19.18
C VAL A 49 3.79 -1.92 20.63
N TYR A 50 3.61 -0.90 21.45
CA TYR A 50 3.64 -0.96 22.90
C TYR A 50 2.20 -0.91 23.41
N VAL A 51 1.80 -1.95 24.13
CA VAL A 51 0.54 -1.95 24.86
C VAL A 51 0.75 -1.22 26.18
N VAL A 52 -0.08 -0.22 26.42
CA VAL A 52 0.07 0.70 27.55
C VAL A 52 -1.23 0.79 28.36
N ASP A 53 -1.13 0.87 29.69
CA ASP A 53 -2.26 1.05 30.61
C ASP A 53 -2.86 2.46 30.48
N ASP A 54 -2.02 3.51 30.42
CA ASP A 54 -2.44 4.91 30.38
C ASP A 54 -1.73 5.66 29.26
N LEU A 55 -2.44 5.82 28.13
CA LEU A 55 -1.93 6.51 26.93
C LEU A 55 -1.66 8.00 27.21
N ASP A 56 -2.52 8.67 27.99
CA ASP A 56 -2.38 10.10 28.29
C ASP A 56 -1.13 10.36 29.16
N ASN A 57 -0.88 9.51 30.14
CA ASN A 57 0.33 9.57 30.95
C ASN A 57 1.57 9.30 30.10
N MET A 58 1.56 8.30 29.23
CA MET A 58 2.68 7.92 28.36
C MET A 58 3.02 9.02 27.36
N THR A 59 2.04 9.78 26.90
CA THR A 59 2.21 10.87 25.93
C THR A 59 2.44 12.25 26.57
N SER A 60 2.28 12.38 27.89
CA SER A 60 2.46 13.65 28.60
C SER A 60 3.90 14.17 28.58
N ASP A 61 4.89 13.29 28.52
CA ASP A 61 6.31 13.59 28.34
C ASP A 61 6.94 12.58 27.36
N LEU A 62 7.27 13.05 26.18
CA LEU A 62 7.85 12.23 25.11
C LEU A 62 9.40 12.20 25.14
N SER A 63 10.04 12.75 26.18
CA SER A 63 11.51 12.76 26.30
C SER A 63 12.14 11.36 26.26
N TRP A 64 11.36 10.32 26.62
CA TRP A 64 11.79 8.92 26.56
C TRP A 64 12.01 8.40 25.12
N LEU A 65 11.38 9.00 24.09
CA LEU A 65 11.65 8.64 22.69
C LEU A 65 13.13 8.81 22.33
N GLY A 66 13.82 9.75 22.99
CA GLY A 66 15.27 9.94 22.84
C GLY A 66 16.12 8.72 23.25
N GLN A 67 15.58 7.73 23.97
CA GLN A 67 16.27 6.48 24.30
C GLN A 67 16.55 5.64 23.06
N PHE A 68 15.73 5.74 22.00
CA PHE A 68 15.98 5.05 20.74
C PHE A 68 17.17 5.60 19.95
N GLY A 69 17.68 6.79 20.32
CA GLY A 69 18.82 7.42 19.68
C GLY A 69 18.47 8.77 19.05
N LYS A 70 19.44 9.32 18.34
CA LYS A 70 19.21 10.57 17.59
C LYS A 70 18.49 10.29 16.29
N TYR A 71 17.38 10.96 16.08
CA TYR A 71 16.62 10.89 14.83
C TYR A 71 16.90 12.10 13.93
N ILE A 72 16.83 11.86 12.61
CA ILE A 72 16.88 12.89 11.57
C ILE A 72 15.55 13.62 11.54
N ILE A 73 14.45 12.84 11.63
CA ILE A 73 13.08 13.33 11.62
C ILE A 73 12.20 12.42 12.47
N GLU A 74 11.25 13.04 13.12
CA GLU A 74 10.20 12.41 13.89
C GLU A 74 8.86 13.00 13.48
N GLN A 75 7.81 12.17 13.49
CA GLN A 75 6.45 12.62 13.23
C GLN A 75 5.48 11.86 14.13
N GLU A 76 4.63 12.59 14.86
CA GLU A 76 3.48 12.02 15.54
C GLU A 76 2.27 11.97 14.60
N VAL A 77 1.56 10.83 14.61
CA VAL A 77 0.28 10.66 13.94
C VAL A 77 -0.76 10.27 14.99
N ALA A 78 -1.70 11.18 15.26
CA ALA A 78 -2.82 10.90 16.13
C ALA A 78 -3.83 9.99 15.42
N LEU A 79 -4.07 8.81 15.97
CA LEU A 79 -5.15 7.90 15.61
C LEU A 79 -6.25 7.98 16.69
N ASP A 80 -7.46 7.53 16.42
CA ASP A 80 -8.60 7.73 17.31
C ASP A 80 -8.29 7.33 18.77
N HIS A 81 -7.73 6.14 18.98
CA HIS A 81 -7.44 5.59 20.30
C HIS A 81 -5.96 5.24 20.51
N ARG A 82 -5.10 5.59 19.59
CA ARG A 82 -3.69 5.23 19.57
C ARG A 82 -2.83 6.42 19.16
N ARG A 83 -1.52 6.34 19.43
CA ARG A 83 -0.54 7.30 18.91
C ARG A 83 0.55 6.54 18.17
N LEU A 84 0.90 7.03 16.99
CA LEU A 84 1.96 6.45 16.17
C LEU A 84 3.11 7.48 16.06
N TYR A 85 4.30 7.06 16.41
CA TYR A 85 5.53 7.84 16.29
C TYR A 85 6.40 7.24 15.20
N LEU A 86 6.59 7.98 14.13
CA LEU A 86 7.47 7.62 13.02
C LEU A 86 8.84 8.25 13.26
N MET A 87 9.89 7.44 13.40
CA MET A 87 11.23 7.91 13.75
C MET A 87 12.25 7.36 12.77
N LEU A 88 12.93 8.23 12.01
CA LEU A 88 14.07 7.90 11.17
C LEU A 88 15.35 8.37 11.88
N PHE A 89 16.25 7.44 12.20
CA PHE A 89 17.46 7.71 12.97
C PHE A 89 18.66 8.10 12.09
N GLU A 90 19.65 8.77 12.70
CA GLU A 90 20.89 9.19 12.02
C GLU A 90 21.69 8.02 11.44
N ASP A 91 21.50 6.80 11.95
CA ASP A 91 22.14 5.59 11.47
C ASP A 91 21.37 4.88 10.33
N GLY A 92 20.24 5.44 9.89
CA GLY A 92 19.42 4.92 8.82
C GLY A 92 18.35 3.92 9.27
N ASN A 93 18.37 3.45 10.53
CA ASN A 93 17.26 2.65 11.05
C ASN A 93 15.98 3.48 11.17
N ARG A 94 14.83 2.82 11.12
CA ARG A 94 13.52 3.43 11.31
C ARG A 94 12.67 2.60 12.27
N ILE A 95 12.00 3.28 13.19
CA ILE A 95 10.98 2.70 14.05
C ILE A 95 9.66 3.44 13.81
N ASP A 96 8.60 2.68 13.55
CA ASP A 96 7.23 3.12 13.54
C ASP A 96 6.58 2.55 14.81
N LEU A 97 6.54 3.37 15.87
CA LEU A 97 6.08 2.94 17.20
C LEU A 97 4.65 3.36 17.46
N THR A 98 3.77 2.37 17.60
CA THR A 98 2.39 2.60 18.05
C THR A 98 2.29 2.43 19.57
N LEU A 99 1.74 3.43 20.26
CA LEU A 99 1.22 3.27 21.62
C LEU A 99 -0.26 2.93 21.54
N CYS A 100 -0.63 1.80 22.13
CA CYS A 100 -1.99 1.25 22.04
C CYS A 100 -2.50 0.86 23.44
N PRO A 101 -3.62 1.44 23.93
CA PRO A 101 -4.27 0.95 25.14
C PRO A 101 -4.75 -0.50 24.98
N GLU A 102 -4.78 -1.25 26.08
CA GLU A 102 -5.16 -2.68 26.07
C GLU A 102 -6.51 -2.91 25.38
N GLU A 103 -7.52 -2.11 25.67
CA GLU A 103 -8.86 -2.23 25.11
C GLU A 103 -8.93 -2.03 23.58
N HIS A 104 -7.86 -1.50 22.96
CA HIS A 104 -7.78 -1.22 21.53
C HIS A 104 -6.78 -2.13 20.78
N ILE A 105 -6.24 -3.17 21.43
CA ILE A 105 -5.29 -4.12 20.80
C ILE A 105 -5.88 -4.74 19.53
N GLN A 106 -7.16 -5.17 19.56
CA GLN A 106 -7.79 -5.78 18.39
C GLN A 106 -7.88 -4.80 17.21
N GLU A 107 -8.12 -3.52 17.44
CA GLU A 107 -8.12 -2.50 16.39
C GLU A 107 -6.73 -2.35 15.75
N TRP A 108 -5.65 -2.45 16.55
CA TRP A 108 -4.30 -2.48 16.01
C TRP A 108 -4.06 -3.75 15.20
N VAL A 109 -4.41 -4.92 15.71
CA VAL A 109 -4.30 -6.20 15.01
C VAL A 109 -5.05 -6.19 13.68
N ASP A 110 -6.26 -5.63 13.66
CA ASP A 110 -7.07 -5.50 12.43
C ASP A 110 -6.44 -4.53 11.42
N SER A 111 -5.59 -3.61 11.87
CA SER A 111 -4.85 -2.70 10.97
C SER A 111 -3.62 -3.35 10.33
N GLU A 112 -3.17 -4.50 10.83
CA GLU A 112 -1.94 -5.16 10.41
C GLU A 112 -2.21 -6.42 9.56
N ALA A 113 -1.24 -6.79 8.72
CA ALA A 113 -1.30 -8.02 7.90
C ALA A 113 -0.67 -9.23 8.62
N GLY A 114 -0.57 -9.16 9.94
CA GLY A 114 0.07 -10.15 10.80
C GLY A 114 1.15 -9.52 11.68
N PHE A 115 1.43 -10.19 12.79
CA PHE A 115 2.41 -9.74 13.77
C PHE A 115 3.07 -10.92 14.49
N ILE A 116 4.16 -10.64 15.17
CA ILE A 116 4.79 -11.53 16.14
C ILE A 116 4.80 -10.85 17.51
N VAL A 117 4.54 -11.61 18.55
CA VAL A 117 4.66 -11.14 19.93
C VAL A 117 6.13 -11.23 20.36
N LEU A 118 6.68 -10.13 20.88
CA LEU A 118 8.04 -10.06 21.38
C LEU A 118 8.08 -10.23 22.91
N GLU A 119 7.13 -9.62 23.63
CA GLU A 119 6.97 -9.74 25.09
C GLU A 119 5.49 -9.56 25.44
N ASP A 120 4.89 -10.49 26.20
CA ASP A 120 3.47 -10.46 26.60
C ASP A 120 3.25 -11.33 27.85
N PRO A 121 3.66 -10.86 29.04
CA PRO A 121 3.57 -11.63 30.28
C PRO A 121 2.12 -11.89 30.74
N GLU A 122 1.19 -11.02 30.37
CA GLU A 122 -0.24 -11.11 30.77
C GLU A 122 -1.12 -11.74 29.68
N HIS A 123 -0.51 -12.24 28.58
CA HIS A 123 -1.19 -12.95 27.50
C HIS A 123 -2.28 -12.12 26.77
N LEU A 124 -2.07 -10.82 26.62
CA LEU A 124 -3.02 -9.87 26.05
C LEU A 124 -3.33 -10.15 24.57
N PHE A 125 -2.37 -10.70 23.82
CA PHE A 125 -2.54 -11.03 22.41
C PHE A 125 -3.14 -12.42 22.15
N GLU A 126 -3.34 -13.29 23.19
CA GLU A 126 -3.83 -14.66 22.98
C GLU A 126 -5.23 -14.71 22.35
N SER A 127 -6.09 -13.74 22.67
CA SER A 127 -7.46 -13.66 22.14
C SER A 127 -7.57 -12.98 20.79
N CYS A 128 -6.48 -12.39 20.28
CA CYS A 128 -6.49 -11.61 19.06
C CYS A 128 -6.44 -12.50 17.82
N SER A 129 -7.31 -12.25 16.87
CA SER A 129 -7.32 -12.95 15.60
C SER A 129 -6.60 -12.14 14.53
N GLN A 130 -5.52 -12.71 13.96
CA GLN A 130 -4.71 -12.05 12.94
C GLN A 130 -5.38 -12.11 11.56
N ASN A 131 -5.32 -11.02 10.81
CA ASN A 131 -5.73 -10.98 9.42
C ASN A 131 -4.51 -11.05 8.48
N LEU A 132 -3.97 -12.25 8.30
CA LEU A 132 -2.80 -12.49 7.44
C LEU A 132 -3.07 -12.18 5.95
N GLU A 133 -4.33 -12.10 5.56
CA GLU A 133 -4.75 -11.93 4.17
C GLU A 133 -5.13 -10.48 3.84
N ARG A 134 -4.83 -9.50 4.69
CA ARG A 134 -5.20 -8.10 4.53
C ARG A 134 -4.86 -7.49 3.16
N TYR A 135 -3.71 -7.87 2.60
CA TYR A 135 -3.24 -7.40 1.28
C TYR A 135 -3.38 -8.47 0.19
N TRP A 136 -4.09 -9.54 0.50
CA TRP A 136 -4.31 -10.56 -0.50
C TRP A 136 -5.46 -10.18 -1.42
N THR A 137 -5.28 -10.47 -2.69
CA THR A 137 -6.30 -10.28 -3.71
C THR A 137 -6.93 -11.63 -4.00
N SER A 138 -8.25 -11.70 -3.88
CA SER A 138 -9.07 -12.83 -4.35
C SER A 138 -9.51 -12.59 -5.78
N PRO A 139 -9.93 -13.63 -6.51
CA PRO A 139 -10.55 -13.47 -7.81
C PRO A 139 -11.72 -12.48 -7.77
N ALA A 140 -11.88 -11.67 -8.80
CA ALA A 140 -13.00 -10.74 -8.90
C ALA A 140 -14.35 -11.48 -8.92
N THR A 141 -15.37 -10.84 -8.36
CA THR A 141 -16.74 -11.15 -8.75
C THR A 141 -17.09 -10.42 -10.07
N GLU A 142 -18.11 -10.90 -10.80
CA GLU A 142 -18.57 -10.21 -12.00
C GLU A 142 -18.98 -8.75 -11.72
N THR A 143 -19.64 -8.52 -10.59
CA THR A 143 -20.04 -7.17 -10.15
C THR A 143 -18.84 -6.27 -9.87
N ASP A 144 -17.75 -6.80 -9.27
CA ASP A 144 -16.54 -6.01 -9.03
C ASP A 144 -15.82 -5.69 -10.34
N PHE A 145 -15.79 -6.64 -11.26
CA PHE A 145 -15.25 -6.45 -12.60
C PHE A 145 -16.02 -5.36 -13.38
N GLU A 146 -17.36 -5.45 -13.41
CA GLU A 146 -18.21 -4.43 -14.04
C GLU A 146 -17.98 -3.03 -13.47
N LYS A 147 -17.94 -2.91 -12.12
CA LYS A 147 -17.67 -1.62 -11.46
C LYS A 147 -16.30 -1.06 -11.84
N SER A 148 -15.27 -1.90 -11.88
CA SER A 148 -13.92 -1.50 -12.26
C SER A 148 -13.86 -1.02 -13.70
N CYS A 149 -14.51 -1.75 -14.64
CA CYS A 149 -14.58 -1.34 -16.04
C CYS A 149 -15.34 -0.01 -16.20
N ASN A 150 -16.46 0.15 -15.51
CA ASN A 150 -17.23 1.39 -15.54
C ASN A 150 -16.44 2.58 -15.00
N GLU A 151 -15.76 2.42 -13.86
CA GLU A 151 -14.93 3.46 -13.26
C GLU A 151 -13.80 3.87 -14.20
N PHE A 152 -13.09 2.91 -14.76
CA PHE A 152 -12.01 3.17 -15.71
C PHE A 152 -12.49 4.02 -16.90
N TRP A 153 -13.55 3.57 -17.60
CA TRP A 153 -14.05 4.26 -18.79
C TRP A 153 -14.67 5.61 -18.46
N TRP A 154 -15.37 5.72 -17.34
CA TRP A 154 -15.93 6.99 -16.88
C TRP A 154 -14.86 8.03 -16.58
N VAL A 155 -13.85 7.65 -15.82
CA VAL A 155 -12.78 8.56 -15.41
C VAL A 155 -11.84 8.91 -16.57
N SER A 156 -11.67 8.03 -17.55
CA SER A 156 -10.91 8.35 -18.77
C SER A 156 -11.45 9.60 -19.48
N ALA A 157 -12.76 9.88 -19.42
CA ALA A 157 -13.34 11.12 -19.93
C ALA A 157 -12.88 12.37 -19.14
N TYR A 158 -12.59 12.24 -17.84
CA TYR A 158 -12.02 13.33 -17.06
C TYR A 158 -10.56 13.59 -17.44
N VAL A 159 -9.80 12.55 -17.75
CA VAL A 159 -8.44 12.68 -18.27
C VAL A 159 -8.44 13.43 -19.59
N VAL A 160 -9.31 13.03 -20.56
CA VAL A 160 -9.49 13.74 -21.84
C VAL A 160 -9.83 15.23 -21.62
N LYS A 161 -10.78 15.52 -20.75
CA LYS A 161 -11.14 16.90 -20.39
C LYS A 161 -9.95 17.69 -19.83
N GLY A 162 -9.16 17.07 -18.96
CA GLY A 162 -7.95 17.66 -18.36
C GLY A 162 -6.88 17.98 -19.42
N ILE A 163 -6.66 17.06 -20.38
CA ILE A 163 -5.73 17.26 -21.50
C ILE A 163 -6.17 18.46 -22.34
N CYS A 164 -7.43 18.51 -22.79
CA CYS A 164 -7.97 19.62 -23.56
C CYS A 164 -7.83 20.97 -22.84
N ARG A 165 -7.89 20.98 -21.52
CA ARG A 165 -7.73 22.19 -20.69
C ARG A 165 -6.28 22.45 -20.27
N LYS A 166 -5.34 21.62 -20.67
CA LYS A 166 -3.91 21.67 -20.30
C LYS A 166 -3.67 21.67 -18.78
N GLN A 167 -4.50 20.94 -18.05
CA GLN A 167 -4.48 20.84 -16.59
C GLN A 167 -3.63 19.64 -16.15
N VAL A 168 -2.30 19.75 -16.22
CA VAL A 168 -1.36 18.63 -15.99
C VAL A 168 -1.64 17.90 -14.69
N ILE A 169 -1.73 18.60 -13.56
CA ILE A 169 -1.92 17.96 -12.23
C ILE A 169 -3.25 17.22 -12.16
N TYR A 170 -4.35 17.88 -12.55
CA TYR A 170 -5.67 17.25 -12.58
C TYR A 170 -5.69 15.99 -13.45
N THR A 171 -5.06 16.06 -14.61
CA THR A 171 -5.01 14.97 -15.59
C THR A 171 -4.20 13.79 -15.06
N THR A 172 -3.03 14.07 -14.49
CA THR A 172 -2.16 13.03 -13.91
C THR A 172 -2.84 12.34 -12.72
N ASP A 173 -3.50 13.09 -11.84
CA ASP A 173 -4.22 12.55 -10.69
C ASP A 173 -5.29 11.55 -11.11
N HIS A 174 -6.11 11.89 -12.11
CA HIS A 174 -7.14 10.97 -12.60
C HIS A 174 -6.57 9.80 -13.40
N LEU A 175 -5.52 10.02 -14.20
CA LEU A 175 -4.92 8.94 -14.99
C LEU A 175 -4.20 7.94 -14.10
N TYR A 176 -3.31 8.39 -13.21
CA TYR A 176 -2.55 7.50 -12.33
C TYR A 176 -3.38 7.03 -11.14
N GLY A 177 -4.04 7.97 -10.46
CA GLY A 177 -4.74 7.71 -9.21
C GLY A 177 -6.02 6.89 -9.37
N ILE A 178 -6.59 6.82 -10.59
CA ILE A 178 -7.82 6.05 -10.83
C ILE A 178 -7.62 5.10 -12.00
N CYS A 179 -7.44 5.58 -13.24
CA CYS A 179 -7.42 4.68 -14.41
C CYS A 179 -6.33 3.61 -14.31
N GLN A 180 -5.10 3.98 -13.96
CA GLN A 180 -4.01 3.01 -13.82
C GLN A 180 -4.13 2.15 -12.56
N GLN A 181 -4.83 2.62 -11.52
CA GLN A 181 -5.15 1.78 -10.37
C GLN A 181 -6.19 0.71 -10.73
N GLU A 182 -7.20 1.03 -11.55
CA GLU A 182 -8.14 0.01 -12.05
C GLU A 182 -7.43 -1.01 -12.96
N LEU A 183 -6.45 -0.58 -13.76
CA LEU A 183 -5.62 -1.52 -14.54
C LEU A 183 -4.79 -2.45 -13.63
N LEU A 184 -4.14 -1.92 -12.58
CA LEU A 184 -3.40 -2.74 -11.61
C LEU A 184 -4.32 -3.75 -10.90
N LYS A 185 -5.55 -3.35 -10.60
CA LYS A 185 -6.58 -4.20 -10.02
C LYS A 185 -6.95 -5.36 -10.95
N LEU A 186 -7.16 -5.10 -12.26
CA LEU A 186 -7.40 -6.15 -13.24
C LEU A 186 -6.24 -7.15 -13.31
N LEU A 187 -5.00 -6.67 -13.34
CA LEU A 187 -3.82 -7.52 -13.36
C LEU A 187 -3.70 -8.37 -12.09
N ALA A 188 -4.03 -7.81 -10.91
CA ALA A 188 -4.06 -8.56 -9.67
C ALA A 188 -5.13 -9.65 -9.67
N TRP A 189 -6.33 -9.36 -10.18
CA TRP A 189 -7.40 -10.35 -10.33
C TRP A 189 -7.04 -11.48 -11.31
N GLN A 190 -6.30 -11.17 -12.39
CA GLN A 190 -5.82 -12.21 -13.30
C GLN A 190 -4.90 -13.21 -12.61
N VAL A 191 -3.99 -12.71 -11.76
CA VAL A 191 -3.10 -13.56 -10.95
C VAL A 191 -3.89 -14.36 -9.93
N ALA A 192 -4.85 -13.72 -9.24
CA ALA A 192 -5.70 -14.39 -8.27
C ALA A 192 -6.59 -15.47 -8.90
N ALA A 193 -7.08 -15.26 -10.11
CA ALA A 193 -7.87 -16.25 -10.84
C ALA A 193 -7.13 -17.58 -11.08
N ASP A 194 -5.79 -17.57 -11.09
CA ASP A 194 -4.97 -18.79 -11.22
C ASP A 194 -4.58 -19.39 -9.87
N LYS A 195 -4.64 -18.63 -8.78
CA LYS A 195 -4.06 -18.98 -7.48
C LYS A 195 -5.06 -19.00 -6.33
N GLU A 196 -6.33 -18.74 -6.60
CA GLU A 196 -7.42 -18.52 -5.63
C GLU A 196 -7.25 -17.23 -4.83
N THR A 197 -6.07 -17.01 -4.23
CA THR A 197 -5.69 -15.78 -3.53
C THR A 197 -4.20 -15.51 -3.73
N VAL A 198 -3.81 -14.23 -3.73
CA VAL A 198 -2.42 -13.83 -3.91
C VAL A 198 -2.10 -12.58 -3.08
N ASP A 199 -0.95 -12.61 -2.39
CA ASP A 199 -0.41 -11.43 -1.73
C ASP A 199 0.31 -10.54 -2.76
N VAL A 200 -0.38 -9.52 -3.23
CA VAL A 200 0.20 -8.50 -4.12
C VAL A 200 0.90 -7.37 -3.35
N GLY A 201 0.85 -7.40 -2.02
CA GLY A 201 1.41 -6.38 -1.14
C GLY A 201 0.65 -5.05 -1.18
N LYS A 202 0.89 -4.21 -0.19
CA LYS A 202 0.33 -2.84 -0.14
C LYS A 202 0.75 -2.08 -1.41
N ASN A 203 -0.21 -1.41 -2.06
CA ASN A 203 0.00 -0.66 -3.30
C ASN A 203 0.60 -1.50 -4.45
N TYR A 204 0.24 -2.78 -4.52
CA TYR A 204 0.66 -3.71 -5.58
C TYR A 204 2.18 -3.95 -5.68
N LYS A 205 2.95 -3.71 -4.59
CA LYS A 205 4.43 -3.76 -4.61
C LYS A 205 5.02 -5.13 -5.00
N TYR A 206 4.22 -6.21 -4.90
CA TYR A 206 4.63 -7.56 -5.27
C TYR A 206 3.93 -8.09 -6.54
N LEU A 207 3.01 -7.32 -7.14
CA LEU A 207 2.19 -7.78 -8.26
C LEU A 207 3.01 -8.32 -9.43
N PHE A 208 4.04 -7.58 -9.86
CA PHE A 208 4.83 -7.94 -11.03
C PHE A 208 5.74 -9.16 -10.83
N GLN A 209 5.93 -9.64 -9.59
CA GLN A 209 6.60 -10.92 -9.33
C GLN A 209 5.77 -12.13 -9.80
N TYR A 210 4.48 -11.95 -10.01
CA TYR A 210 3.54 -12.99 -10.46
C TYR A 210 3.20 -12.91 -11.93
N LEU A 211 3.65 -11.86 -12.61
CA LEU A 211 3.37 -11.60 -14.02
C LEU A 211 4.64 -11.77 -14.88
N PRO A 212 4.50 -11.99 -16.19
CA PRO A 212 5.67 -11.94 -17.10
C PRO A 212 6.39 -10.59 -17.01
N ALA A 213 7.73 -10.61 -17.13
CA ALA A 213 8.55 -9.39 -17.00
C ALA A 213 8.18 -8.29 -18.01
N GLU A 214 7.61 -8.69 -19.15
CA GLU A 214 7.11 -7.79 -20.18
C GLU A 214 5.97 -6.91 -19.67
N LYS A 215 5.12 -7.44 -18.76
CA LYS A 215 3.99 -6.68 -18.17
C LYS A 215 4.45 -5.53 -17.26
N GLU A 216 5.50 -5.75 -16.49
CA GLU A 216 6.10 -4.67 -15.69
C GLU A 216 6.63 -3.55 -16.59
N LYS A 217 7.30 -3.92 -17.68
CA LYS A 217 7.80 -2.95 -18.66
C LYS A 217 6.67 -2.23 -19.40
N GLU A 218 5.63 -2.94 -19.82
CA GLU A 218 4.44 -2.34 -20.44
C GLU A 218 3.83 -1.31 -19.49
N PHE A 219 3.58 -1.67 -18.24
CA PHE A 219 3.02 -0.75 -17.25
C PHE A 219 3.95 0.44 -16.96
N SER A 220 5.25 0.20 -16.80
CA SER A 220 6.23 1.26 -16.54
C SER A 220 6.28 2.30 -17.65
N ASN A 221 6.06 1.91 -18.91
CA ASN A 221 5.98 2.83 -20.04
C ASN A 221 4.76 3.76 -19.99
N LEU A 222 3.75 3.45 -19.17
CA LEU A 222 2.57 4.30 -18.97
C LEU A 222 2.84 5.48 -18.03
N LEU A 223 3.97 5.48 -17.29
CA LEU A 223 4.24 6.42 -16.20
C LEU A 223 4.98 7.70 -16.62
N ASP A 224 4.92 8.08 -17.89
CA ASP A 224 5.52 9.35 -18.36
C ASP A 224 4.48 10.46 -18.38
N PHE A 225 4.47 11.28 -17.34
CA PHE A 225 3.57 12.42 -17.16
C PHE A 225 4.27 13.79 -17.29
N SER A 226 5.43 13.82 -17.94
CA SER A 226 6.30 15.00 -17.99
C SER A 226 5.74 16.17 -18.82
N SER A 227 4.73 15.93 -19.67
CA SER A 227 4.04 16.95 -20.46
C SER A 227 2.63 16.48 -20.85
N ILE A 228 1.78 17.42 -21.30
CA ILE A 228 0.44 17.07 -21.83
C ILE A 228 0.53 16.04 -22.97
N ASP A 229 1.51 16.18 -23.86
CA ASP A 229 1.69 15.24 -24.97
C ASP A 229 2.04 13.84 -24.46
N LYS A 230 2.89 13.75 -23.42
CA LYS A 230 3.25 12.49 -22.77
C LYS A 230 2.08 11.87 -22.02
N ILE A 231 1.31 12.69 -21.30
CA ILE A 231 0.08 12.24 -20.64
C ILE A 231 -0.93 11.73 -21.69
N THR A 232 -1.04 12.40 -22.84
CA THR A 232 -1.91 11.96 -23.93
C THR A 232 -1.48 10.59 -24.49
N GLN A 233 -0.18 10.38 -24.71
CA GLN A 233 0.36 9.06 -25.10
C GLN A 233 0.10 8.01 -24.04
N SER A 234 0.34 8.34 -22.77
CA SER A 234 0.05 7.47 -21.63
C SER A 234 -1.42 7.08 -21.55
N LEU A 235 -2.35 8.05 -21.75
CA LEU A 235 -3.79 7.76 -21.74
C LEU A 235 -4.15 6.72 -22.79
N PHE A 236 -3.76 6.92 -24.07
CA PHE A 236 -4.10 5.96 -25.10
C PHE A 236 -3.48 4.58 -24.87
N ALA A 237 -2.23 4.54 -24.45
CA ALA A 237 -1.58 3.27 -24.11
C ALA A 237 -2.27 2.58 -22.90
N THR A 238 -2.69 3.35 -21.90
CA THR A 238 -3.46 2.83 -20.75
C THR A 238 -4.83 2.30 -21.19
N MET A 239 -5.56 3.02 -22.06
CA MET A 239 -6.85 2.58 -22.58
C MET A 239 -6.72 1.28 -23.38
N GLU A 240 -5.72 1.20 -24.22
CA GLU A 240 -5.46 -0.01 -25.04
C GLU A 240 -5.13 -1.22 -24.15
N LEU A 241 -4.19 -1.04 -23.21
CA LEU A 241 -3.79 -2.11 -22.29
C LEU A 241 -4.96 -2.54 -21.39
N PHE A 242 -5.72 -1.59 -20.83
CA PHE A 242 -6.88 -1.91 -20.02
C PHE A 242 -7.92 -2.71 -20.82
N HIS A 243 -8.20 -2.30 -22.06
CA HIS A 243 -9.14 -3.00 -22.91
C HIS A 243 -8.72 -4.46 -23.17
N GLN A 244 -7.44 -4.67 -23.50
CA GLN A 244 -6.89 -6.01 -23.72
C GLN A 244 -6.96 -6.88 -22.45
N GLU A 245 -6.57 -6.33 -21.31
CA GLU A 245 -6.56 -7.05 -20.03
C GLU A 245 -7.98 -7.32 -19.52
N ALA A 246 -8.93 -6.41 -19.74
CA ALA A 246 -10.33 -6.63 -19.40
C ALA A 246 -10.96 -7.74 -20.25
N GLN A 247 -10.71 -7.76 -21.56
CA GLN A 247 -11.15 -8.85 -22.43
C GLN A 247 -10.58 -10.20 -22.00
N PHE A 248 -9.28 -10.22 -21.69
CA PHE A 248 -8.61 -11.43 -21.24
C PHE A 248 -9.21 -11.96 -19.93
N LEU A 249 -9.40 -11.08 -18.93
CA LEU A 249 -9.98 -11.48 -17.64
C LEU A 249 -11.44 -11.91 -17.79
N ALA A 250 -12.24 -11.18 -18.55
CA ALA A 250 -13.63 -11.53 -18.82
C ALA A 250 -13.74 -12.91 -19.46
N HIS A 251 -12.97 -13.20 -20.50
CA HIS A 251 -12.93 -14.52 -21.13
C HIS A 251 -12.51 -15.62 -20.13
N LYS A 252 -11.50 -15.34 -19.31
CA LYS A 252 -10.97 -16.31 -18.32
C LYS A 252 -11.98 -16.65 -17.23
N MET A 253 -12.75 -15.66 -16.78
CA MET A 253 -13.70 -15.78 -15.67
C MET A 253 -15.14 -16.08 -16.11
N GLY A 254 -15.42 -15.97 -17.41
CA GLY A 254 -16.78 -16.12 -17.95
C GLY A 254 -17.67 -14.92 -17.67
N PHE A 255 -17.10 -13.72 -17.55
CA PHE A 255 -17.81 -12.47 -17.33
C PHE A 255 -18.18 -11.79 -18.64
N ASP A 256 -19.22 -10.96 -18.61
CA ASP A 256 -19.54 -10.07 -19.72
C ASP A 256 -18.65 -8.82 -19.68
N TYR A 257 -18.12 -8.42 -20.85
CA TYR A 257 -17.37 -7.17 -21.01
C TYR A 257 -17.94 -6.37 -22.19
N ASP A 258 -18.37 -5.15 -21.91
CA ASP A 258 -18.94 -4.27 -22.94
C ASP A 258 -17.84 -3.66 -23.82
N MET A 259 -17.50 -4.36 -24.90
CA MET A 259 -16.51 -3.92 -25.89
C MET A 259 -16.98 -2.67 -26.65
N GLU A 260 -18.30 -2.52 -26.86
CA GLU A 260 -18.85 -1.36 -27.59
C GLU A 260 -18.63 -0.06 -26.80
N VAL A 261 -18.79 -0.09 -25.48
CA VAL A 261 -18.48 1.05 -24.61
C VAL A 261 -16.98 1.39 -24.68
N ALA A 262 -16.12 0.39 -24.61
CA ALA A 262 -14.66 0.62 -24.69
C ALA A 262 -14.26 1.28 -26.03
N GLU A 263 -14.72 0.73 -27.16
CA GLU A 263 -14.46 1.27 -28.50
C GLU A 263 -14.97 2.72 -28.65
N LYS A 264 -16.20 2.99 -28.19
CA LYS A 264 -16.78 4.34 -28.21
C LYS A 264 -16.00 5.33 -27.35
N MET A 265 -15.49 4.89 -26.20
CA MET A 265 -14.69 5.76 -25.31
C MET A 265 -13.32 6.06 -25.90
N ILE A 266 -12.68 5.11 -26.56
CA ILE A 266 -11.43 5.33 -27.30
C ILE A 266 -11.65 6.29 -28.46
N GLU A 267 -12.74 6.13 -29.23
CA GLU A 267 -13.07 7.03 -30.33
C GLU A 267 -13.40 8.44 -29.83
N TYR A 268 -14.20 8.56 -28.76
CA TYR A 268 -14.45 9.85 -28.09
C TYR A 268 -13.15 10.56 -27.70
N ALA A 269 -12.19 9.84 -27.12
CA ALA A 269 -10.90 10.41 -26.74
C ALA A 269 -10.13 10.92 -27.98
N LYS A 270 -10.07 10.12 -29.06
CA LYS A 270 -9.43 10.50 -30.32
C LYS A 270 -10.06 11.76 -30.92
N GLU A 271 -11.39 11.78 -31.07
CA GLU A 271 -12.10 12.94 -31.65
C GLU A 271 -11.88 14.22 -30.85
N ARG A 272 -11.92 14.16 -29.50
CA ARG A 272 -11.75 15.31 -28.65
C ARG A 272 -10.31 15.86 -28.66
N LEU A 273 -9.32 14.98 -28.69
CA LEU A 273 -7.91 15.36 -28.64
C LEU A 273 -7.34 15.77 -30.01
N LEU A 274 -7.93 15.32 -31.13
CA LEU A 274 -7.58 15.81 -32.48
C LEU A 274 -8.09 17.21 -32.78
N ASN A 275 -9.12 17.68 -32.07
CA ASN A 275 -9.77 18.98 -32.31
C ASN A 275 -9.29 20.07 -31.31
N HIS A 276 -8.30 19.78 -30.49
CA HIS A 276 -7.72 20.70 -29.48
C HIS A 276 -6.19 20.71 -29.51
#